data_a4dfd0db976144cf8d912b5cbd61d884
#
_entry.id   a4dfd0db976144cf8d912b5cbd61d884
#
_cell.length_a   1.000
_cell.length_b   1.000
_cell.length_c   1.000
_cell.angle_alpha   90.00
_cell.angle_beta   90.00
_cell.angle_gamma   90.00
#
_symmetry.space_group_name_H-M   'P 1'
#
loop_
_entity.id
_entity.type
_entity.pdbx_description
1 polymer ?
#
loop_
_entity_poly.entity_id
_entity_poly.type
_entity_poly.pdbx_seq_one_letter_code
_entity_poly.pdbx_strand_id
1 'polypeptide(L)'
;MVLPKSRFETINGMEVHFTQWGDPQKPTVVCWHGLTRNGRDFDILARHLAQDYHILCPDTIGRGWSQWSSFPEKDYCFENYSNLAIGLLDHLGIEQARWVGTSMGGAIGIRIAGTPLHQNRITHLILNDIGAGASDNAVQDIEGIKRIISYVGTPPQFKTFIELKNYYKTIYATFGLSNEQEWNDFTQYSCRRRDDGGISPNYDPNIALQFQHTEDLNLWNQWEAIQSKILLIRGEISDVLPLDVAVKMQQKPNCQMVSIPKLGHAPALNTEEQISIIENFLR
;
A
#
# COMPACT_ATOMS: atom_id res chain seq x y z
N MET A 1 21.59 -14.43 3.14
CA MET A 1 20.27 -14.00 2.65
C MET A 1 19.50 -13.45 3.84
N VAL A 2 19.01 -12.20 3.78
CA VAL A 2 18.19 -11.62 4.85
C VAL A 2 16.81 -12.28 4.79
N LEU A 3 16.35 -12.82 5.92
CA LEU A 3 15.02 -13.44 6.04
C LEU A 3 14.06 -12.48 6.76
N PRO A 4 12.77 -12.50 6.40
CA PRO A 4 11.76 -11.72 7.10
C PRO A 4 11.55 -12.23 8.55
N LYS A 5 11.25 -11.28 9.44
CA LYS A 5 10.76 -11.58 10.79
C LYS A 5 9.32 -11.11 10.87
N SER A 6 8.41 -12.04 11.18
CA SER A 6 7.00 -11.71 11.47
C SER A 6 6.93 -11.16 12.91
N ARG A 7 6.30 -9.98 13.07
CA ARG A 7 6.16 -9.27 14.33
C ARG A 7 4.68 -8.89 14.55
N PHE A 8 4.28 -8.94 15.81
CA PHE A 8 2.95 -8.51 16.26
C PHE A 8 3.15 -7.54 17.42
N GLU A 9 2.54 -6.35 17.30
CA GLU A 9 2.62 -5.32 18.34
C GLU A 9 1.23 -4.72 18.58
N THR A 10 0.96 -4.34 19.83
CA THR A 10 -0.29 -3.62 20.13
C THR A 10 -0.06 -2.13 19.97
N ILE A 11 -0.69 -1.55 18.97
CA ILE A 11 -0.58 -0.13 18.63
C ILE A 11 -1.95 0.53 18.80
N ASN A 12 -2.04 1.53 19.66
CA ASN A 12 -3.29 2.26 19.95
C ASN A 12 -4.46 1.32 20.31
N GLY A 13 -4.17 0.18 20.97
CA GLY A 13 -5.17 -0.81 21.38
C GLY A 13 -5.55 -1.83 20.30
N MET A 14 -4.94 -1.80 19.12
CA MET A 14 -5.14 -2.76 18.03
C MET A 14 -3.88 -3.59 17.83
N GLU A 15 -4.01 -4.91 17.61
CA GLU A 15 -2.89 -5.75 17.22
C GLU A 15 -2.55 -5.53 15.75
N VAL A 16 -1.33 -5.07 15.48
CA VAL A 16 -0.78 -4.82 14.16
C VAL A 16 0.33 -5.83 13.89
N HIS A 17 0.17 -6.59 12.81
CA HIS A 17 1.21 -7.44 12.27
C HIS A 17 2.05 -6.65 11.28
N PHE A 18 3.35 -6.93 11.26
CA PHE A 18 4.24 -6.46 10.21
C PHE A 18 5.39 -7.44 9.95
N THR A 19 5.87 -7.45 8.73
CA THR A 19 7.08 -8.16 8.36
C THR A 19 8.25 -7.20 8.42
N GLN A 20 9.28 -7.56 9.18
CA GLN A 20 10.50 -6.78 9.38
C GLN A 20 11.68 -7.42 8.65
N TRP A 21 12.49 -6.58 7.94
CA TRP A 21 13.70 -7.02 7.24
C TRP A 21 14.88 -6.09 7.57
N GLY A 22 16.09 -6.63 7.43
CA GLY A 22 17.31 -5.86 7.62
C GLY A 22 17.64 -5.58 9.08
N ASP A 23 18.57 -4.65 9.27
CA ASP A 23 19.11 -4.26 10.58
C ASP A 23 18.30 -3.06 11.13
N PRO A 24 17.71 -3.16 12.35
CA PRO A 24 16.99 -2.06 12.98
C PRO A 24 17.80 -0.79 13.22
N GLN A 25 19.12 -0.84 13.15
CA GLN A 25 20.01 0.31 13.32
C GLN A 25 20.18 1.13 12.04
N LYS A 26 19.74 0.61 10.91
CA LYS A 26 19.79 1.30 9.60
C LYS A 26 18.61 2.24 9.43
N PRO A 27 18.71 3.21 8.50
CA PRO A 27 17.56 4.08 8.18
C PRO A 27 16.32 3.26 7.80
N THR A 28 15.17 3.64 8.34
CA THR A 28 13.92 2.88 8.15
C THR A 28 13.22 3.25 6.84
N VAL A 29 12.73 2.22 6.14
CA VAL A 29 11.77 2.33 5.04
C VAL A 29 10.49 1.58 5.43
N VAL A 30 9.37 2.27 5.40
CA VAL A 30 8.04 1.67 5.56
C VAL A 30 7.48 1.36 4.18
N CYS A 31 7.08 0.12 3.94
CA CYS A 31 6.42 -0.33 2.72
C CYS A 31 4.96 -0.64 3.02
N TRP A 32 4.03 0.22 2.60
CA TRP A 32 2.61 0.11 2.92
C TRP A 32 1.76 -0.29 1.72
N HIS A 33 1.00 -1.36 1.87
CA HIS A 33 0.26 -2.04 0.80
C HIS A 33 -1.05 -1.35 0.38
N GLY A 34 -1.61 -1.82 -0.73
CA GLY A 34 -2.91 -1.40 -1.26
C GLY A 34 -4.10 -1.98 -0.49
N LEU A 35 -5.31 -1.54 -0.84
CA LEU A 35 -6.55 -1.74 -0.10
C LEU A 35 -6.82 -3.18 0.39
N THR A 36 -6.79 -4.16 -0.51
CA THR A 36 -7.13 -5.57 -0.23
C THR A 36 -5.90 -6.46 -0.12
N ARG A 37 -4.72 -5.84 0.06
CA ARG A 37 -3.43 -6.51 0.06
C ARG A 37 -2.85 -6.57 1.48
N ASN A 38 -1.59 -6.95 1.58
CA ASN A 38 -0.85 -7.02 2.84
C ASN A 38 0.66 -6.74 2.63
N GLY A 39 1.43 -6.66 3.70
CA GLY A 39 2.83 -6.31 3.67
C GLY A 39 3.72 -7.25 2.84
N ARG A 40 3.29 -8.48 2.58
CA ARG A 40 4.06 -9.47 1.82
C ARG A 40 4.15 -9.17 0.33
N ASP A 41 3.38 -8.20 -0.17
CA ASP A 41 3.53 -7.70 -1.54
C ASP A 41 4.93 -7.10 -1.80
N PHE A 42 5.60 -6.66 -0.76
CA PHE A 42 6.92 -6.03 -0.84
C PHE A 42 8.10 -6.98 -0.62
N ASP A 43 7.89 -8.29 -0.50
CA ASP A 43 8.96 -9.24 -0.14
C ASP A 43 10.19 -9.17 -1.04
N ILE A 44 10.01 -8.99 -2.35
CA ILE A 44 11.11 -8.90 -3.31
C ILE A 44 11.86 -7.57 -3.13
N LEU A 45 11.14 -6.46 -3.08
CA LEU A 45 11.70 -5.14 -2.84
C LEU A 45 12.40 -5.07 -1.47
N ALA A 46 11.71 -5.54 -0.41
CA ALA A 46 12.24 -5.51 0.94
C ALA A 46 13.51 -6.33 1.11
N ARG A 47 13.58 -7.52 0.48
CA ARG A 47 14.78 -8.36 0.48
C ARG A 47 15.97 -7.65 -0.15
N HIS A 48 15.75 -6.90 -1.22
CA HIS A 48 16.79 -6.14 -1.90
C HIS A 48 17.26 -4.97 -1.03
N LEU A 49 16.33 -4.14 -0.57
CA LEU A 49 16.64 -2.95 0.23
C LEU A 49 17.19 -3.26 1.62
N ALA A 50 16.94 -4.46 2.16
CA ALA A 50 17.37 -4.86 3.51
C ALA A 50 18.90 -4.90 3.73
N GLN A 51 19.69 -4.80 2.64
CA GLN A 51 21.13 -4.67 2.73
C GLN A 51 21.55 -3.30 3.30
N ASP A 52 20.80 -2.25 2.98
CA ASP A 52 21.13 -0.85 3.32
C ASP A 52 20.12 -0.20 4.26
N TYR A 53 18.94 -0.79 4.41
CA TYR A 53 17.82 -0.24 5.18
C TYR A 53 17.21 -1.24 6.16
N HIS A 54 16.57 -0.69 7.19
CA HIS A 54 15.61 -1.39 8.03
C HIS A 54 14.23 -1.27 7.38
N ILE A 55 13.60 -2.39 6.98
CA ILE A 55 12.33 -2.37 6.26
C ILE A 55 11.20 -2.86 7.16
N LEU A 56 10.11 -2.12 7.17
CA LEU A 56 8.86 -2.49 7.82
C LEU A 56 7.76 -2.60 6.76
N CYS A 57 7.11 -3.76 6.68
CA CYS A 57 5.99 -4.02 5.80
C CYS A 57 4.76 -4.36 6.65
N PRO A 58 4.01 -3.36 7.16
CA PRO A 58 2.84 -3.60 8.00
C PRO A 58 1.67 -4.17 7.19
N ASP A 59 0.81 -4.94 7.89
CA ASP A 59 -0.53 -5.24 7.45
C ASP A 59 -1.47 -4.19 8.07
N THR A 60 -2.23 -3.48 7.26
CA THR A 60 -3.27 -2.58 7.76
C THR A 60 -4.32 -3.41 8.53
N ILE A 61 -4.89 -2.87 9.61
CA ILE A 61 -5.98 -3.55 10.34
C ILE A 61 -7.09 -4.00 9.37
N GLY A 62 -7.64 -5.19 9.63
CA GLY A 62 -8.59 -5.82 8.71
C GLY A 62 -7.97 -6.52 7.51
N ARG A 63 -6.62 -6.58 7.41
CA ARG A 63 -5.89 -7.26 6.32
C ARG A 63 -4.77 -8.12 6.89
N GLY A 64 -4.36 -9.11 6.12
CA GLY A 64 -3.25 -9.99 6.48
C GLY A 64 -3.43 -10.63 7.84
N TRP A 65 -2.45 -10.47 8.71
CA TRP A 65 -2.44 -10.97 10.07
C TRP A 65 -2.77 -9.91 11.14
N SER A 66 -3.02 -8.65 10.75
CA SER A 66 -3.47 -7.64 11.68
C SER A 66 -4.91 -7.88 12.12
N GLN A 67 -5.23 -7.40 13.31
CA GLN A 67 -6.56 -7.54 13.93
C GLN A 67 -7.66 -6.98 13.01
N TRP A 68 -8.80 -7.67 12.96
CA TRP A 68 -10.05 -7.14 12.41
C TRP A 68 -10.74 -6.27 13.46
N SER A 69 -11.34 -5.16 13.02
CA SER A 69 -11.99 -4.25 13.95
C SER A 69 -13.35 -4.76 14.42
N SER A 70 -13.64 -4.53 15.70
CA SER A 70 -14.98 -4.69 16.26
C SER A 70 -15.90 -3.47 15.99
N PHE A 71 -15.32 -2.36 15.48
CA PHE A 71 -16.01 -1.11 15.17
C PHE A 71 -15.63 -0.61 13.78
N PRO A 72 -15.90 -1.38 12.70
CA PRO A 72 -15.37 -1.16 11.37
C PRO A 72 -15.77 0.20 10.76
N GLU A 73 -16.98 0.73 11.07
CA GLU A 73 -17.40 2.05 10.59
C GLU A 73 -16.53 3.19 11.11
N LYS A 74 -15.92 3.02 12.29
CA LYS A 74 -15.05 4.01 12.92
C LYS A 74 -13.59 3.77 12.56
N ASP A 75 -13.17 2.50 12.54
CA ASP A 75 -11.75 2.17 12.52
C ASP A 75 -11.19 2.04 11.11
N TYR A 76 -12.03 1.74 10.11
CA TYR A 76 -11.57 1.64 8.72
C TYR A 76 -11.69 2.98 8.00
N CYS A 77 -10.78 3.90 8.34
CA CYS A 77 -10.62 5.20 7.72
C CYS A 77 -9.14 5.61 7.67
N PHE A 78 -8.78 6.55 6.81
CA PHE A 78 -7.38 6.98 6.66
C PHE A 78 -6.84 7.69 7.89
N GLU A 79 -7.70 8.35 8.67
CA GLU A 79 -7.28 8.95 9.93
C GLU A 79 -6.74 7.89 10.88
N ASN A 80 -7.49 6.82 11.11
CA ASN A 80 -7.07 5.74 12.00
C ASN A 80 -5.87 4.97 11.44
N TYR A 81 -5.82 4.70 10.12
CA TYR A 81 -4.66 4.05 9.50
C TYR A 81 -3.39 4.91 9.65
N SER A 82 -3.50 6.23 9.52
CA SER A 82 -2.37 7.15 9.74
C SER A 82 -1.93 7.16 11.20
N ASN A 83 -2.89 7.17 12.14
CA ASN A 83 -2.61 7.12 13.58
C ASN A 83 -1.93 5.80 13.98
N LEU A 84 -2.34 4.67 13.39
CA LEU A 84 -1.68 3.38 13.61
C LEU A 84 -0.26 3.35 13.00
N ALA A 85 -0.08 3.95 11.84
CA ALA A 85 1.24 4.05 11.20
C ALA A 85 2.21 4.88 12.04
N ILE A 86 1.79 6.04 12.52
CA ILE A 86 2.59 6.89 13.41
C ILE A 86 2.82 6.19 14.75
N GLY A 87 1.78 5.58 15.33
CA GLY A 87 1.90 4.82 16.57
C GLY A 87 2.89 3.65 16.47
N LEU A 88 2.95 2.96 15.32
CA LEU A 88 3.94 1.92 15.07
C LEU A 88 5.37 2.49 15.04
N LEU A 89 5.58 3.61 14.35
CA LEU A 89 6.89 4.28 14.34
C LEU A 89 7.31 4.72 15.75
N ASP A 90 6.39 5.31 16.52
CA ASP A 90 6.64 5.75 17.89
C ASP A 90 6.97 4.57 18.82
N HIS A 91 6.20 3.47 18.71
CA HIS A 91 6.42 2.25 19.47
C HIS A 91 7.82 1.64 19.22
N LEU A 92 8.30 1.73 17.98
CA LEU A 92 9.62 1.24 17.58
C LEU A 92 10.75 2.28 17.77
N GLY A 93 10.47 3.48 18.30
CA GLY A 93 11.44 4.55 18.50
C GLY A 93 11.96 5.16 17.21
N ILE A 94 11.18 5.12 16.13
CA ILE A 94 11.56 5.63 14.81
C ILE A 94 11.02 7.04 14.64
N GLU A 95 11.90 8.03 14.70
CA GLU A 95 11.52 9.45 14.54
C GLU A 95 11.18 9.80 13.09
N GLN A 96 11.95 9.29 12.14
CA GLN A 96 11.79 9.54 10.71
C GLN A 96 11.93 8.26 9.91
N ALA A 97 11.13 8.14 8.86
CA ALA A 97 11.20 7.02 7.92
C ALA A 97 11.14 7.51 6.46
N ARG A 98 11.58 6.68 5.54
CA ARG A 98 11.22 6.73 4.14
C ARG A 98 9.94 5.93 3.95
N TRP A 99 9.13 6.26 2.96
CA TRP A 99 7.83 5.65 2.76
C TRP A 99 7.67 5.18 1.31
N VAL A 100 7.29 3.93 1.13
CA VAL A 100 6.88 3.34 -0.15
C VAL A 100 5.43 2.90 0.01
N GLY A 101 4.49 3.62 -0.58
CA GLY A 101 3.07 3.32 -0.45
C GLY A 101 2.44 2.95 -1.78
N THR A 102 1.84 1.76 -1.86
CA THR A 102 1.07 1.35 -3.03
C THR A 102 -0.40 1.71 -2.84
N SER A 103 -0.99 2.45 -3.80
CA SER A 103 -2.44 2.74 -3.79
C SER A 103 -2.85 3.36 -2.44
N MET A 104 -3.75 2.72 -1.68
CA MET A 104 -4.14 3.13 -0.32
C MET A 104 -2.92 3.45 0.57
N GLY A 105 -1.86 2.65 0.52
CA GLY A 105 -0.65 2.91 1.30
C GLY A 105 0.05 4.21 0.91
N GLY A 106 -0.04 4.62 -0.35
CA GLY A 106 0.43 5.92 -0.82
C GLY A 106 -0.46 7.07 -0.33
N ALA A 107 -1.78 6.89 -0.35
CA ALA A 107 -2.72 7.88 0.18
C ALA A 107 -2.52 8.12 1.69
N ILE A 108 -2.26 7.07 2.47
CA ILE A 108 -1.86 7.19 3.88
C ILE A 108 -0.56 7.99 4.00
N GLY A 109 0.43 7.72 3.14
CA GLY A 109 1.69 8.46 3.08
C GLY A 109 1.49 9.96 2.77
N ILE A 110 0.61 10.31 1.82
CA ILE A 110 0.23 11.71 1.52
C ILE A 110 -0.38 12.36 2.76
N ARG A 111 -1.33 11.68 3.42
CA ARG A 111 -1.99 12.21 4.62
C ARG A 111 -0.99 12.49 5.74
N ILE A 112 -0.09 11.56 6.04
CA ILE A 112 0.93 11.73 7.09
C ILE A 112 1.88 12.88 6.73
N ALA A 113 2.48 12.86 5.54
CA ALA A 113 3.47 13.84 5.12
C ALA A 113 2.89 15.26 4.97
N GLY A 114 1.59 15.37 4.65
CA GLY A 114 0.88 16.64 4.50
C GLY A 114 0.19 17.13 5.76
N THR A 115 0.21 16.38 6.88
CA THR A 115 -0.35 16.82 8.15
C THR A 115 0.71 17.56 8.96
N PRO A 116 0.51 18.84 9.37
CA PRO A 116 1.53 19.66 10.03
C PRO A 116 2.18 18.98 11.24
N LEU A 117 1.41 18.23 12.03
CA LEU A 117 1.91 17.50 13.21
C LEU A 117 2.91 16.39 12.82
N HIS A 118 2.80 15.84 11.61
CA HIS A 118 3.55 14.66 11.16
C HIS A 118 4.44 14.93 9.94
N GLN A 119 4.48 16.16 9.42
CA GLN A 119 5.17 16.51 8.18
C GLN A 119 6.65 16.10 8.14
N ASN A 120 7.32 16.02 9.29
CA ASN A 120 8.73 15.64 9.39
C ASN A 120 8.96 14.13 9.58
N ARG A 121 7.88 13.34 9.69
CA ARG A 121 7.99 11.88 9.92
C ARG A 121 8.38 11.11 8.66
N ILE A 122 8.07 11.65 7.48
CA ILE A 122 8.42 11.05 6.19
C ILE A 122 9.41 11.96 5.46
N THR A 123 10.62 11.46 5.19
CA THR A 123 11.68 12.20 4.50
C THR A 123 11.65 12.02 2.97
N HIS A 124 11.30 10.82 2.52
CA HIS A 124 11.16 10.43 1.12
C HIS A 124 9.82 9.68 0.98
N LEU A 125 8.96 10.17 0.11
CA LEU A 125 7.64 9.61 -0.15
C LEU A 125 7.60 9.03 -1.56
N ILE A 126 7.48 7.72 -1.67
CA ILE A 126 7.24 7.03 -2.93
C ILE A 126 5.78 6.63 -3.01
N LEU A 127 5.10 7.14 -4.03
CA LEU A 127 3.70 6.88 -4.33
C LEU A 127 3.62 5.93 -5.52
N ASN A 128 3.23 4.69 -5.26
CA ASN A 128 3.03 3.70 -6.31
C ASN A 128 1.56 3.70 -6.74
N ASP A 129 1.31 4.38 -7.83
CA ASP A 129 0.07 4.42 -8.60
C ASP A 129 -1.16 4.91 -7.82
N ILE A 130 -1.03 6.08 -7.19
CA ILE A 130 -2.12 6.77 -6.49
C ILE A 130 -2.00 8.28 -6.66
N GLY A 131 -3.15 8.95 -6.84
CA GLY A 131 -3.26 10.40 -6.89
C GLY A 131 -3.70 11.01 -5.55
N ALA A 132 -3.50 12.34 -5.44
CA ALA A 132 -4.00 13.12 -4.31
C ALA A 132 -5.53 13.35 -4.35
N GLY A 133 -6.19 12.92 -5.42
CA GLY A 133 -7.62 13.09 -5.65
C GLY A 133 -7.93 13.04 -7.14
N ALA A 134 -9.13 13.45 -7.54
CA ALA A 134 -9.47 13.67 -8.94
C ALA A 134 -9.15 15.11 -9.36
N SER A 135 -9.07 15.38 -10.67
CA SER A 135 -8.87 16.74 -11.20
C SER A 135 -10.14 17.57 -11.10
N ASP A 136 -11.23 17.11 -11.73
CA ASP A 136 -12.48 17.87 -11.90
C ASP A 136 -13.72 17.08 -11.47
N ASN A 137 -13.61 15.77 -11.22
CA ASN A 137 -14.72 14.89 -10.86
C ASN A 137 -14.54 14.36 -9.42
N ALA A 138 -15.58 13.73 -8.89
CA ALA A 138 -15.42 12.98 -7.63
C ALA A 138 -14.47 11.80 -7.84
N VAL A 139 -13.62 11.48 -6.85
CA VAL A 139 -12.67 10.35 -6.93
C VAL A 139 -13.40 9.03 -7.18
N GLN A 140 -14.63 8.89 -6.65
CA GLN A 140 -15.47 7.72 -6.89
C GLN A 140 -15.83 7.52 -8.37
N ASP A 141 -15.68 8.56 -9.22
CA ASP A 141 -15.94 8.49 -10.67
C ASP A 141 -14.75 7.94 -11.48
N ILE A 142 -13.58 7.78 -10.84
CA ILE A 142 -12.43 7.13 -11.46
C ILE A 142 -12.75 5.64 -11.67
N GLU A 143 -12.61 5.15 -12.90
CA GLU A 143 -13.05 3.79 -13.29
C GLU A 143 -12.41 2.68 -12.43
N GLY A 144 -11.14 2.78 -12.13
CA GLY A 144 -10.45 1.82 -11.26
C GLY A 144 -11.00 1.83 -9.83
N ILE A 145 -11.37 3.01 -9.30
CA ILE A 145 -11.98 3.13 -7.97
C ILE A 145 -13.39 2.53 -7.97
N LYS A 146 -14.23 2.83 -8.98
CA LYS A 146 -15.55 2.20 -9.13
C LYS A 146 -15.46 0.68 -9.17
N ARG A 147 -14.50 0.16 -9.93
CA ARG A 147 -14.25 -1.28 -10.03
C ARG A 147 -13.88 -1.86 -8.67
N ILE A 148 -13.01 -1.21 -7.90
CA ILE A 148 -12.60 -1.66 -6.56
C ILE A 148 -13.80 -1.66 -5.60
N ILE A 149 -14.57 -0.58 -5.55
CA ILE A 149 -15.75 -0.44 -4.70
C ILE A 149 -16.77 -1.56 -4.98
N SER A 150 -16.92 -1.98 -6.23
CA SER A 150 -17.92 -2.97 -6.63
C SER A 150 -17.70 -4.38 -6.04
N TYR A 151 -16.48 -4.73 -5.61
CA TYR A 151 -16.18 -6.08 -5.12
C TYR A 151 -15.62 -6.14 -3.69
N VAL A 152 -15.10 -5.03 -3.16
CA VAL A 152 -14.36 -5.06 -1.89
C VAL A 152 -15.19 -5.55 -0.71
N GLY A 153 -16.47 -5.18 -0.63
CA GLY A 153 -17.38 -5.61 0.45
C GLY A 153 -17.88 -7.05 0.33
N THR A 154 -17.62 -7.71 -0.78
CA THR A 154 -18.09 -9.09 -1.06
C THR A 154 -16.95 -9.93 -1.64
N PRO A 155 -15.93 -10.26 -0.82
CA PRO A 155 -14.79 -11.03 -1.31
C PRO A 155 -15.25 -12.38 -1.87
N PRO A 156 -14.74 -12.77 -3.04
CA PRO A 156 -15.13 -14.02 -3.67
C PRO A 156 -14.66 -15.23 -2.85
N GLN A 157 -15.38 -16.33 -3.03
CA GLN A 157 -15.12 -17.59 -2.35
C GLN A 157 -14.87 -18.69 -3.37
N PHE A 158 -13.85 -19.51 -3.12
CA PHE A 158 -13.43 -20.58 -4.01
C PHE A 158 -13.28 -21.89 -3.24
N LYS A 159 -13.34 -23.01 -3.95
CA LYS A 159 -13.09 -24.34 -3.36
C LYS A 159 -11.61 -24.61 -3.20
N THR A 160 -10.79 -24.13 -4.13
CA THR A 160 -9.38 -24.48 -4.22
C THR A 160 -8.48 -23.26 -4.33
N PHE A 161 -7.21 -23.43 -3.93
CA PHE A 161 -6.16 -22.46 -4.11
C PHE A 161 -5.94 -22.10 -5.59
N ILE A 162 -6.06 -23.08 -6.49
CA ILE A 162 -5.88 -22.87 -7.93
C ILE A 162 -6.95 -21.94 -8.50
N GLU A 163 -8.21 -22.10 -8.08
CA GLU A 163 -9.30 -21.23 -8.50
C GLU A 163 -9.06 -19.78 -8.04
N LEU A 164 -8.67 -19.59 -6.79
CA LEU A 164 -8.32 -18.25 -6.27
C LEU A 164 -7.12 -17.67 -7.00
N LYS A 165 -6.06 -18.46 -7.27
CA LYS A 165 -4.92 -18.02 -8.04
C LYS A 165 -5.30 -17.55 -9.45
N ASN A 166 -6.16 -18.32 -10.13
CA ASN A 166 -6.63 -17.94 -11.47
C ASN A 166 -7.48 -16.64 -11.44
N TYR A 167 -8.30 -16.48 -10.42
CA TYR A 167 -9.00 -15.23 -10.18
C TYR A 167 -8.03 -14.06 -10.00
N TYR A 168 -6.99 -14.21 -9.17
CA TYR A 168 -5.96 -13.18 -8.99
C TYR A 168 -5.20 -12.89 -10.29
N LYS A 169 -4.87 -13.89 -11.09
CA LYS A 169 -4.27 -13.69 -12.42
C LYS A 169 -5.13 -12.84 -13.34
N THR A 170 -6.45 -12.89 -13.18
CA THR A 170 -7.38 -12.07 -13.96
C THR A 170 -7.44 -10.62 -13.45
N ILE A 171 -7.68 -10.43 -12.14
CA ILE A 171 -7.90 -9.07 -11.61
C ILE A 171 -6.63 -8.26 -11.42
N TYR A 172 -5.47 -8.92 -11.30
CA TYR A 172 -4.15 -8.31 -11.14
C TYR A 172 -3.23 -8.54 -12.36
N ALA A 173 -3.82 -8.83 -13.52
CA ALA A 173 -3.08 -9.12 -14.76
C ALA A 173 -2.05 -8.04 -15.14
N THR A 174 -2.33 -6.79 -14.79
CA THR A 174 -1.50 -5.62 -15.13
C THR A 174 -0.50 -5.23 -14.04
N PHE A 175 -0.36 -6.02 -12.95
CA PHE A 175 0.61 -5.76 -11.87
C PHE A 175 2.06 -6.01 -12.27
N GLY A 176 2.28 -6.90 -13.25
CA GLY A 176 3.62 -7.24 -13.73
C GLY A 176 4.22 -8.46 -13.05
N LEU A 177 3.41 -9.33 -12.42
CA LEU A 177 3.87 -10.65 -11.98
C LEU A 177 4.12 -11.52 -13.20
N SER A 178 5.35 -12.08 -13.31
CA SER A 178 5.86 -12.61 -14.57
C SER A 178 5.89 -14.14 -14.64
N ASN A 179 5.86 -14.84 -13.50
CA ASN A 179 6.03 -16.29 -13.46
C ASN A 179 5.11 -16.97 -12.41
N GLU A 180 4.99 -18.31 -12.52
CA GLU A 180 4.10 -19.11 -11.67
C GLU A 180 4.49 -19.04 -10.18
N GLN A 181 5.77 -18.90 -9.86
CA GLN A 181 6.20 -18.81 -8.45
C GLN A 181 5.73 -17.50 -7.82
N GLU A 182 5.87 -16.39 -8.51
CA GLU A 182 5.33 -15.09 -8.05
C GLU A 182 3.81 -15.16 -7.83
N TRP A 183 3.05 -15.77 -8.74
CA TRP A 183 1.61 -15.97 -8.56
C TRP A 183 1.26 -16.90 -7.41
N ASN A 184 2.07 -17.94 -7.16
CA ASN A 184 1.89 -18.82 -6.00
C ASN A 184 2.12 -18.06 -4.71
N ASP A 185 3.22 -17.33 -4.59
CA ASP A 185 3.57 -16.54 -3.40
C ASP A 185 2.53 -15.44 -3.15
N PHE A 186 2.17 -14.70 -4.18
CA PHE A 186 1.13 -13.66 -4.14
C PHE A 186 -0.20 -14.22 -3.61
N THR A 187 -0.62 -15.38 -4.10
CA THR A 187 -1.86 -16.03 -3.68
C THR A 187 -1.75 -16.57 -2.27
N GLN A 188 -0.65 -17.25 -1.96
CA GLN A 188 -0.43 -17.89 -0.66
C GLN A 188 -0.46 -16.87 0.49
N TYR A 189 0.18 -15.72 0.32
CA TYR A 189 0.21 -14.68 1.35
C TYR A 189 -1.08 -13.84 1.42
N SER A 190 -1.95 -13.95 0.41
CA SER A 190 -3.17 -13.14 0.31
C SER A 190 -4.45 -13.91 0.52
N CYS A 191 -4.37 -15.16 0.97
CA CYS A 191 -5.54 -16.01 1.15
C CYS A 191 -5.69 -16.50 2.58
N ARG A 192 -6.92 -16.89 2.92
CA ARG A 192 -7.24 -17.61 4.15
C ARG A 192 -8.13 -18.82 3.86
N ARG A 193 -7.93 -19.91 4.61
CA ARG A 193 -8.89 -21.00 4.65
C ARG A 193 -10.10 -20.57 5.45
N ARG A 194 -11.27 -21.05 5.03
CA ARG A 194 -12.55 -20.82 5.65
C ARG A 194 -12.98 -22.06 6.44
N ASP A 195 -13.88 -21.89 7.41
CA ASP A 195 -14.38 -22.98 8.24
C ASP A 195 -15.15 -24.03 7.43
N ASP A 196 -15.71 -23.64 6.28
CA ASP A 196 -16.37 -24.55 5.33
C ASP A 196 -15.40 -25.34 4.43
N GLY A 197 -14.08 -25.20 4.66
CA GLY A 197 -13.02 -25.83 3.87
C GLY A 197 -12.67 -25.11 2.59
N GLY A 198 -13.39 -24.04 2.22
CA GLY A 198 -13.09 -23.19 1.08
C GLY A 198 -11.91 -22.26 1.32
N ILE A 199 -11.67 -21.35 0.39
CA ILE A 199 -10.61 -20.35 0.43
C ILE A 199 -11.14 -19.01 -0.07
N SER A 200 -10.66 -17.92 0.51
CA SER A 200 -11.02 -16.56 0.12
C SER A 200 -9.82 -15.63 0.25
N PRO A 201 -9.87 -14.40 -0.33
CA PRO A 201 -8.94 -13.35 0.02
C PRO A 201 -8.86 -13.12 1.53
N ASN A 202 -7.68 -12.75 2.04
CA ASN A 202 -7.43 -12.55 3.47
C ASN A 202 -7.59 -11.08 3.87
N TYR A 203 -8.84 -10.60 3.85
CA TYR A 203 -9.20 -9.30 4.40
C TYR A 203 -10.64 -9.33 4.96
N ASP A 204 -10.94 -8.41 5.87
CA ASP A 204 -12.29 -8.19 6.41
C ASP A 204 -13.17 -7.52 5.34
N PRO A 205 -14.32 -8.07 4.95
CA PRO A 205 -15.25 -7.43 4.02
C PRO A 205 -15.66 -6.01 4.43
N ASN A 206 -15.70 -5.74 5.74
CA ASN A 206 -16.08 -4.43 6.26
C ASN A 206 -15.08 -3.32 5.96
N ILE A 207 -13.90 -3.62 5.41
CA ILE A 207 -12.99 -2.57 4.92
C ILE A 207 -13.62 -1.71 3.81
N ALA A 208 -14.69 -2.21 3.17
CA ALA A 208 -15.48 -1.43 2.23
C ALA A 208 -16.10 -0.17 2.87
N LEU A 209 -16.33 -0.17 4.18
CA LEU A 209 -16.90 0.96 4.91
C LEU A 209 -15.99 2.20 4.88
N GLN A 210 -14.68 2.03 4.62
CA GLN A 210 -13.78 3.18 4.45
C GLN A 210 -14.23 4.16 3.35
N PHE A 211 -14.97 3.69 2.33
CA PHE A 211 -15.48 4.54 1.26
C PHE A 211 -16.66 5.43 1.68
N GLN A 212 -17.18 5.29 2.90
CA GLN A 212 -18.14 6.21 3.50
C GLN A 212 -17.46 7.49 3.98
N HIS A 213 -16.14 7.45 4.24
CA HIS A 213 -15.30 8.60 4.60
C HIS A 213 -14.83 9.31 3.33
N THR A 214 -15.73 10.09 2.71
CA THR A 214 -15.48 10.72 1.40
C THR A 214 -14.37 11.77 1.43
N GLU A 215 -14.11 12.36 2.60
CA GLU A 215 -12.98 13.26 2.86
C GLU A 215 -11.62 12.59 2.67
N ASP A 216 -11.52 11.28 2.88
CA ASP A 216 -10.29 10.51 2.67
C ASP A 216 -9.92 10.38 1.18
N LEU A 217 -10.86 10.64 0.29
CA LEU A 217 -10.66 10.53 -1.15
C LEU A 217 -10.11 11.82 -1.78
N ASN A 218 -10.05 12.92 -1.04
CA ASN A 218 -9.52 14.19 -1.53
C ASN A 218 -8.39 14.69 -0.63
N LEU A 219 -7.17 14.46 -1.05
CA LEU A 219 -5.94 14.78 -0.31
C LEU A 219 -5.15 15.95 -0.92
N TRP A 220 -5.76 16.78 -1.78
CA TRP A 220 -5.06 17.89 -2.42
C TRP A 220 -4.50 18.89 -1.41
N ASN A 221 -5.21 19.17 -0.32
CA ASN A 221 -4.70 20.07 0.74
C ASN A 221 -3.46 19.49 1.40
N GLN A 222 -3.47 18.18 1.73
CA GLN A 222 -2.30 17.48 2.27
C GLN A 222 -1.17 17.44 1.25
N TRP A 223 -1.49 17.16 -0.03
CA TRP A 223 -0.51 17.14 -1.12
C TRP A 223 0.27 18.45 -1.20
N GLU A 224 -0.41 19.59 -1.19
CA GLU A 224 0.24 20.91 -1.25
C GLU A 224 1.15 21.17 -0.05
N ALA A 225 0.83 20.65 1.12
CA ALA A 225 1.60 20.85 2.35
C ALA A 225 2.86 19.96 2.43
N ILE A 226 3.02 18.92 1.59
CA ILE A 226 4.16 17.98 1.65
C ILE A 226 5.47 18.71 1.34
N GLN A 227 6.46 18.56 2.23
CA GLN A 227 7.81 19.13 2.07
C GLN A 227 8.86 18.07 1.72
N SER A 228 8.59 16.79 1.99
CA SER A 228 9.51 15.69 1.69
C SER A 228 9.75 15.53 0.18
N LYS A 229 10.85 14.86 -0.19
CA LYS A 229 11.07 14.45 -1.58
C LYS A 229 9.99 13.44 -2.00
N ILE A 230 9.49 13.56 -3.23
CA ILE A 230 8.41 12.70 -3.73
C ILE A 230 8.83 12.02 -5.03
N LEU A 231 8.60 10.71 -5.12
CA LEU A 231 8.62 9.94 -6.36
C LEU A 231 7.22 9.39 -6.62
N LEU A 232 6.62 9.82 -7.72
CA LEU A 232 5.35 9.30 -8.22
C LEU A 232 5.64 8.23 -9.28
N ILE A 233 5.33 6.99 -8.99
CA ILE A 233 5.39 5.87 -9.94
C ILE A 233 3.98 5.66 -10.48
N ARG A 234 3.82 5.65 -11.81
CA ARG A 234 2.54 5.43 -12.48
C ARG A 234 2.64 4.22 -13.41
N GLY A 235 1.68 3.30 -13.35
CA GLY A 235 1.49 2.34 -14.43
C GLY A 235 0.97 3.05 -15.68
N GLU A 236 1.61 2.84 -16.83
CA GLU A 236 1.27 3.55 -18.08
C GLU A 236 -0.22 3.43 -18.46
N ILE A 237 -0.81 2.27 -18.20
CA ILE A 237 -2.23 1.98 -18.48
C ILE A 237 -3.09 1.96 -17.18
N SER A 238 -2.68 2.69 -16.15
CA SER A 238 -3.44 2.77 -14.89
C SER A 238 -4.82 3.36 -15.09
N ASP A 239 -5.81 2.69 -14.50
CA ASP A 239 -7.22 3.11 -14.40
C ASP A 239 -7.56 3.76 -13.04
N VAL A 240 -6.58 3.84 -12.12
CA VAL A 240 -6.73 4.43 -10.78
C VAL A 240 -6.03 5.78 -10.66
N LEU A 241 -4.88 5.95 -11.29
CA LEU A 241 -4.19 7.24 -11.38
C LEU A 241 -4.30 7.80 -12.81
N PRO A 242 -5.29 8.67 -13.10
CA PRO A 242 -5.41 9.33 -14.39
C PRO A 242 -4.17 10.15 -14.73
N LEU A 243 -3.83 10.23 -16.02
CA LEU A 243 -2.60 10.91 -16.46
C LEU A 243 -2.63 12.41 -16.15
N ASP A 244 -3.77 13.06 -16.28
CA ASP A 244 -3.96 14.48 -15.96
C ASP A 244 -3.71 14.77 -14.47
N VAL A 245 -4.18 13.89 -13.58
CA VAL A 245 -3.89 13.96 -12.13
C VAL A 245 -2.40 13.81 -11.87
N ALA A 246 -1.75 12.80 -12.48
CA ALA A 246 -0.32 12.57 -12.31
C ALA A 246 0.52 13.76 -12.81
N VAL A 247 0.17 14.34 -13.97
CA VAL A 247 0.82 15.53 -14.52
C VAL A 247 0.63 16.74 -13.60
N LYS A 248 -0.57 16.94 -13.04
CA LYS A 248 -0.83 18.00 -12.06
C LYS A 248 0.05 17.82 -10.80
N MET A 249 0.15 16.58 -10.29
CA MET A 249 1.00 16.27 -9.13
C MET A 249 2.48 16.53 -9.40
N GLN A 250 2.96 16.21 -10.61
CA GLN A 250 4.35 16.42 -11.01
C GLN A 250 4.75 17.90 -11.09
N GLN A 251 3.81 18.84 -11.15
CA GLN A 251 4.11 20.27 -11.15
C GLN A 251 4.74 20.74 -9.83
N LYS A 252 4.60 19.95 -8.76
CA LYS A 252 5.22 20.25 -7.47
C LYS A 252 6.75 20.12 -7.57
N PRO A 253 7.55 21.14 -7.15
CA PRO A 253 8.99 21.16 -7.40
C PRO A 253 9.79 20.00 -6.81
N ASN A 254 9.29 19.40 -5.72
CA ASN A 254 9.90 18.27 -5.03
C ASN A 254 9.33 16.91 -5.48
N CYS A 255 8.55 16.86 -6.57
CA CYS A 255 7.95 15.64 -7.12
C CYS A 255 8.61 15.25 -8.45
N GLN A 256 9.17 14.04 -8.47
CA GLN A 256 9.61 13.37 -9.69
C GLN A 256 8.56 12.33 -10.10
N MET A 257 8.36 12.12 -11.39
CA MET A 257 7.43 11.09 -11.90
C MET A 257 8.14 10.13 -12.83
N VAL A 258 7.82 8.85 -12.68
CA VAL A 258 8.22 7.76 -13.59
C VAL A 258 6.99 6.97 -14.01
N SER A 259 6.84 6.73 -15.30
CA SER A 259 5.80 5.85 -15.84
C SER A 259 6.39 4.50 -16.19
N ILE A 260 5.76 3.41 -15.71
CA ILE A 260 6.19 2.04 -15.99
C ILE A 260 5.38 1.50 -17.18
N PRO A 261 6.04 1.21 -18.30
CA PRO A 261 5.35 0.78 -19.53
C PRO A 261 4.53 -0.50 -19.33
N LYS A 262 3.37 -0.57 -20.01
CA LYS A 262 2.50 -1.75 -20.09
C LYS A 262 1.88 -2.21 -18.77
N LEU A 263 2.17 -1.57 -17.65
CA LEU A 263 1.58 -1.90 -16.36
C LEU A 263 0.38 -0.98 -16.05
N GLY A 264 -0.57 -1.54 -15.29
CA GLY A 264 -1.75 -0.84 -14.79
C GLY A 264 -1.63 -0.55 -13.29
N HIS A 265 -2.75 -0.57 -12.60
CA HIS A 265 -2.82 -0.35 -11.16
C HIS A 265 -2.65 -1.66 -10.37
N ALA A 266 -1.56 -1.79 -9.64
CA ALA A 266 -0.38 -0.97 -9.51
C ALA A 266 0.86 -1.81 -9.85
N PRO A 267 1.96 -1.22 -10.35
CA PRO A 267 3.22 -1.96 -10.54
C PRO A 267 3.64 -2.74 -9.29
N ALA A 268 4.06 -3.99 -9.46
CA ALA A 268 4.39 -4.88 -8.34
C ALA A 268 5.72 -4.55 -7.65
N LEU A 269 6.51 -3.63 -8.20
CA LEU A 269 7.82 -3.18 -7.68
C LEU A 269 8.82 -4.34 -7.48
N ASN A 270 8.79 -5.33 -8.37
CA ASN A 270 9.50 -6.61 -8.24
C ASN A 270 10.58 -6.85 -9.31
N THR A 271 10.71 -5.96 -10.31
CA THR A 271 11.76 -6.07 -11.32
C THR A 271 13.01 -5.28 -10.94
N GLU A 272 14.19 -5.66 -11.47
CA GLU A 272 15.44 -4.94 -11.23
C GLU A 272 15.34 -3.45 -11.60
N GLU A 273 14.66 -3.13 -12.70
CA GLU A 273 14.44 -1.75 -13.14
C GLU A 273 13.62 -0.97 -12.10
N GLN A 274 12.49 -1.50 -11.67
CA GLN A 274 11.61 -0.84 -10.68
C GLN A 274 12.32 -0.68 -9.34
N ILE A 275 13.04 -1.71 -8.89
CA ILE A 275 13.82 -1.69 -7.65
C ILE A 275 14.91 -0.62 -7.73
N SER A 276 15.65 -0.54 -8.84
CA SER A 276 16.70 0.45 -9.05
C SER A 276 16.18 1.89 -9.03
N ILE A 277 14.99 2.15 -9.59
CA ILE A 277 14.33 3.46 -9.52
C ILE A 277 14.09 3.85 -8.06
N ILE A 278 13.53 2.92 -7.26
CA ILE A 278 13.25 3.14 -5.85
C ILE A 278 14.54 3.35 -5.06
N GLU A 279 15.52 2.46 -5.23
CA GLU A 279 16.81 2.52 -4.53
C GLU A 279 17.53 3.86 -4.79
N ASN A 280 17.60 4.29 -6.05
CA ASN A 280 18.25 5.55 -6.42
C ASN A 280 17.55 6.75 -5.79
N PHE A 281 16.23 6.72 -5.68
CA PHE A 281 15.47 7.80 -5.03
C PHE A 281 15.64 7.82 -3.50
N LEU A 282 15.80 6.66 -2.87
CA LEU A 282 15.95 6.55 -1.40
C LEU A 282 17.35 6.98 -0.90
N ARG A 283 18.34 7.07 -1.75
CA ARG A 283 19.69 7.57 -1.44
C ARG A 283 19.67 9.08 -1.25
#